data_7b13129563464fb15bf25b9c558b1279
#
_entry.id   7b13129563464fb15bf25b9c558b1279
#
_cell.length_a   1.000
_cell.length_b   1.000
_cell.length_c   1.000
_cell.angle_alpha   90.00
_cell.angle_beta   90.00
_cell.angle_gamma   90.00
#
_symmetry.space_group_name_H-M   'P 1'
#
loop_
_entity.id
_entity.type
_entity.pdbx_description
1 polymer ?
#
loop_
_entity_poly.entity_id
_entity_poly.type
_entity_poly.pdbx_seq_one_letter_code
_entity_poly.pdbx_strand_id
1 'polypeptide(L)'
;VLLYASGANTQIIAYAAGKYRVFGETLDIGIGNFIDKVARSMGTPFPGGPEIEKFAKYGKYIELPYSIKGMDVSFSGMQTKIEQLYKKGEKKEDLAFSLQETAFAMLVEAAERALAHTGKKELVLGGGVGCNARLQDMCRIMATERGAKFFCPDRSLLVDNGAMIAYTGEIMMGSGIKKNSDEVDIAPRQRTDQVEVIWKKM
;
A
#
# COMPACT_ATOMS: atom_id res chain seq x y z
N VAL A 1 11.48 -6.27 1.29
CA VAL A 1 10.16 -5.93 1.84
C VAL A 1 9.29 -5.40 0.71
N LEU A 2 8.04 -5.79 0.68
CA LEU A 2 7.02 -5.24 -0.21
C LEU A 2 6.07 -4.37 0.64
N LEU A 3 5.96 -3.09 0.30
CA LEU A 3 4.86 -2.23 0.73
C LEU A 3 3.74 -2.35 -0.32
N TYR A 4 2.68 -3.07 -0.01
CA TYR A 4 1.52 -3.26 -0.87
C TYR A 4 0.43 -2.27 -0.49
N ALA A 5 0.33 -1.18 -1.23
CA ALA A 5 -0.61 -0.08 -1.02
C ALA A 5 -1.72 -0.12 -2.07
N SER A 6 -2.82 -0.82 -1.75
CA SER A 6 -3.95 -1.07 -2.64
C SER A 6 -5.26 -0.48 -2.11
N GLY A 7 -6.34 -0.62 -2.86
CA GLY A 7 -7.67 -0.15 -2.49
C GLY A 7 -8.15 -0.73 -1.17
N ALA A 8 -8.35 -2.03 -1.10
CA ALA A 8 -8.85 -2.73 0.07
C ALA A 8 -7.72 -3.24 1.00
N ASN A 9 -6.60 -3.69 0.41
CA ASN A 9 -5.50 -4.29 1.14
C ASN A 9 -4.33 -3.31 1.26
N THR A 10 -3.85 -3.11 2.48
CA THR A 10 -2.63 -2.37 2.75
C THR A 10 -1.78 -3.22 3.66
N GLN A 11 -0.68 -3.74 3.13
CA GLN A 11 0.13 -4.75 3.83
C GLN A 11 1.62 -4.49 3.63
N ILE A 12 2.39 -4.87 4.62
CA ILE A 12 3.86 -4.90 4.56
C ILE A 12 4.26 -6.36 4.62
N ILE A 13 4.83 -6.84 3.51
CA ILE A 13 5.08 -8.26 3.27
C ILE A 13 6.58 -8.49 3.09
N ALA A 14 7.08 -9.57 3.65
CA ALA A 14 8.44 -10.03 3.39
C ALA A 14 8.50 -11.56 3.34
N TYR A 15 9.44 -12.07 2.56
CA TYR A 15 9.74 -13.50 2.55
C TYR A 15 10.59 -13.85 3.76
N ALA A 16 10.08 -14.73 4.62
CA ALA A 16 10.75 -15.19 5.82
C ALA A 16 10.33 -16.62 6.16
N ALA A 17 11.29 -17.47 6.55
CA ALA A 17 11.06 -18.86 6.91
C ALA A 17 10.24 -19.64 5.87
N GLY A 18 10.60 -19.54 4.59
CA GLY A 18 10.00 -20.32 3.50
C GLY A 18 8.66 -19.81 2.96
N LYS A 19 8.13 -18.69 3.49
CA LYS A 19 6.82 -18.13 3.10
C LYS A 19 6.88 -16.61 2.97
N TYR A 20 5.94 -16.04 2.22
CA TYR A 20 5.62 -14.63 2.35
C TYR A 20 4.81 -14.42 3.63
N ARG A 21 5.27 -13.49 4.47
CA ARG A 21 4.63 -13.17 5.75
C ARG A 21 4.21 -11.72 5.80
N VAL A 22 3.06 -11.47 6.38
CA VAL A 22 2.56 -10.12 6.64
C VAL A 22 3.16 -9.67 7.98
N PHE A 23 4.01 -8.65 7.94
CA PHE A 23 4.65 -8.05 9.11
C PHE A 23 3.84 -6.89 9.68
N GLY A 24 3.01 -6.26 8.86
CA GLY A 24 2.08 -5.21 9.25
C GLY A 24 0.96 -5.07 8.22
N GLU A 25 -0.18 -4.60 8.67
CA GLU A 25 -1.33 -4.36 7.81
C GLU A 25 -2.20 -3.23 8.34
N THR A 26 -3.17 -2.77 7.54
CA THR A 26 -4.19 -1.87 8.06
C THR A 26 -5.14 -2.62 8.98
N LEU A 27 -5.45 -2.01 10.13
CA LEU A 27 -6.37 -2.59 11.12
C LEU A 27 -7.84 -2.21 10.85
N ASP A 28 -8.10 -1.33 9.88
CA ASP A 28 -9.44 -0.84 9.62
C ASP A 28 -9.76 -0.78 8.12
N ILE A 29 -9.27 0.20 7.39
CA ILE A 29 -9.55 0.34 5.96
C ILE A 29 -8.24 0.42 5.15
N GLY A 30 -8.26 -0.10 3.92
CA GLY A 30 -7.10 0.03 3.02
C GLY A 30 -6.86 1.48 2.61
N ILE A 31 -5.59 1.82 2.36
CA ILE A 31 -5.17 3.19 2.04
C ILE A 31 -5.89 3.75 0.81
N GLY A 32 -6.12 2.96 -0.24
CA GLY A 32 -6.82 3.42 -1.43
C GLY A 32 -8.30 3.73 -1.13
N ASN A 33 -9.00 2.83 -0.43
CA ASN A 33 -10.38 3.06 0.00
C ASN A 33 -10.50 4.26 0.95
N PHE A 34 -9.52 4.48 1.82
CA PHE A 34 -9.44 5.67 2.67
C PHE A 34 -9.36 6.94 1.81
N ILE A 35 -8.42 7.00 0.87
CA ILE A 35 -8.25 8.14 -0.04
C ILE A 35 -9.52 8.41 -0.83
N ASP A 36 -10.16 7.37 -1.40
CA ASP A 36 -11.39 7.50 -2.19
C ASP A 36 -12.58 7.99 -1.36
N LYS A 37 -12.71 7.53 -0.10
CA LYS A 37 -13.77 8.00 0.82
C LYS A 37 -13.57 9.48 1.18
N VAL A 38 -12.35 9.90 1.49
CA VAL A 38 -12.04 11.30 1.78
C VAL A 38 -12.30 12.16 0.55
N ALA A 39 -11.82 11.75 -0.62
CA ALA A 39 -12.06 12.45 -1.88
C ALA A 39 -13.56 12.63 -2.15
N ARG A 40 -14.35 11.57 -1.99
CA ARG A 40 -15.81 11.60 -2.13
C ARG A 40 -16.47 12.56 -1.14
N SER A 41 -16.04 12.59 0.13
CA SER A 41 -16.58 13.52 1.13
C SER A 41 -16.31 14.99 0.78
N MET A 42 -15.24 15.24 0.02
CA MET A 42 -14.92 16.56 -0.53
C MET A 42 -15.58 16.85 -1.89
N GLY A 43 -16.47 15.97 -2.37
CA GLY A 43 -17.22 16.14 -3.61
C GLY A 43 -16.39 15.91 -4.88
N THR A 44 -15.37 15.05 -4.83
CA THR A 44 -14.57 14.69 -6.02
C THR A 44 -15.08 13.38 -6.64
N PRO A 45 -14.91 13.18 -7.97
CA PRO A 45 -15.28 11.93 -8.63
C PRO A 45 -14.33 10.78 -8.25
N PHE A 46 -14.78 9.56 -8.52
CA PHE A 46 -13.92 8.37 -8.48
C PHE A 46 -13.11 8.22 -9.79
N PRO A 47 -11.84 7.79 -9.74
CA PRO A 47 -11.05 7.48 -8.56
C PRO A 47 -10.53 8.75 -7.85
N GLY A 48 -10.56 8.75 -6.51
CA GLY A 48 -10.16 9.90 -5.69
C GLY A 48 -8.65 10.14 -5.61
N GLY A 49 -7.85 9.08 -5.75
CA GLY A 49 -6.39 9.16 -5.62
C GLY A 49 -5.73 10.25 -6.47
N PRO A 50 -5.96 10.29 -7.79
CA PRO A 50 -5.42 11.33 -8.67
C PRO A 50 -5.86 12.75 -8.29
N GLU A 51 -7.11 12.93 -7.84
CA GLU A 51 -7.61 14.24 -7.43
C GLU A 51 -6.96 14.70 -6.11
N ILE A 52 -6.79 13.81 -5.14
CA ILE A 52 -6.05 14.10 -3.91
C ILE A 52 -4.60 14.51 -4.24
N GLU A 53 -3.92 13.78 -5.11
CA GLU A 53 -2.56 14.12 -5.55
C GLU A 53 -2.48 15.49 -6.23
N LYS A 54 -3.49 15.84 -7.02
CA LYS A 54 -3.58 17.15 -7.70
C LYS A 54 -3.80 18.30 -6.70
N PHE A 55 -4.75 18.17 -5.78
CA PHE A 55 -5.01 19.18 -4.77
C PHE A 55 -3.83 19.36 -3.83
N ALA A 56 -3.19 18.29 -3.42
CA ALA A 56 -2.04 18.33 -2.51
C ALA A 56 -0.87 19.20 -2.98
N LYS A 57 -0.74 19.43 -4.30
CA LYS A 57 0.34 20.29 -4.84
C LYS A 57 0.31 21.72 -4.35
N TYR A 58 -0.85 22.20 -3.93
CA TYR A 58 -1.08 23.61 -3.56
C TYR A 58 -1.44 23.78 -2.08
N GLY A 59 -1.42 22.69 -1.32
CA GLY A 59 -1.85 22.67 0.08
C GLY A 59 -0.76 23.01 1.06
N LYS A 60 -1.21 23.33 2.28
CA LYS A 60 -0.38 23.52 3.47
C LYS A 60 -0.72 22.44 4.49
N TYR A 61 0.25 22.09 5.32
CA TYR A 61 0.08 21.06 6.33
C TYR A 61 -0.86 21.50 7.45
N ILE A 62 -1.82 20.66 7.75
CA ILE A 62 -2.68 20.70 8.93
C ILE A 62 -2.46 19.39 9.69
N GLU A 63 -2.27 19.45 10.99
CA GLU A 63 -2.04 18.28 11.82
C GLU A 63 -3.24 17.31 11.79
N LEU A 64 -2.95 16.05 11.49
CA LEU A 64 -3.91 14.95 11.43
C LEU A 64 -3.51 13.83 12.39
N PRO A 65 -4.46 12.98 12.83
CA PRO A 65 -4.15 11.84 13.67
C PRO A 65 -3.11 10.91 13.02
N TYR A 66 -2.10 10.54 13.78
CA TYR A 66 -1.04 9.62 13.39
C TYR A 66 -1.19 8.33 14.20
N SER A 67 -1.63 7.24 13.56
CA SER A 67 -1.99 6.00 14.25
C SER A 67 -1.22 4.80 13.71
N ILE A 68 -0.13 4.48 14.36
CA ILE A 68 0.71 3.31 14.12
C ILE A 68 0.80 2.47 15.40
N LYS A 69 0.68 1.15 15.27
CA LYS A 69 0.91 0.20 16.34
C LYS A 69 1.82 -0.93 15.86
N GLY A 70 3.09 -0.88 16.25
CA GLY A 70 4.10 -1.77 15.69
C GLY A 70 4.33 -1.46 14.22
N MET A 71 3.92 -2.36 13.32
CA MET A 71 3.95 -2.16 11.87
C MET A 71 2.52 -2.06 11.29
N ASP A 72 1.49 -2.08 12.14
CA ASP A 72 0.10 -1.92 11.73
C ASP A 72 -0.30 -0.45 11.73
N VAL A 73 -1.21 -0.09 10.83
CA VAL A 73 -1.69 1.28 10.63
C VAL A 73 -3.22 1.35 10.70
N SER A 74 -3.76 2.52 11.05
CA SER A 74 -5.20 2.77 11.07
C SER A 74 -5.53 4.13 10.47
N PHE A 75 -6.50 4.19 9.57
CA PHE A 75 -6.86 5.39 8.81
C PHE A 75 -8.24 5.96 9.15
N SER A 76 -9.13 5.20 9.79
CA SER A 76 -10.52 5.66 10.05
C SER A 76 -10.58 6.91 10.93
N GLY A 77 -9.71 7.02 11.93
CA GLY A 77 -9.62 8.21 12.77
C GLY A 77 -9.19 9.45 11.98
N MET A 78 -8.25 9.30 11.05
CA MET A 78 -7.81 10.36 10.13
C MET A 78 -8.93 10.75 9.17
N GLN A 79 -9.65 9.78 8.60
CA GLN A 79 -10.82 10.02 7.75
C GLN A 79 -11.84 10.90 8.47
N THR A 80 -12.27 10.51 9.66
CA THR A 80 -13.23 11.25 10.46
C THR A 80 -12.76 12.68 10.75
N LYS A 81 -11.48 12.85 11.08
CA LYS A 81 -10.90 14.17 11.33
C LYS A 81 -10.94 15.07 10.09
N ILE A 82 -10.54 14.54 8.93
CA ILE A 82 -10.55 15.29 7.67
C ILE A 82 -11.99 15.70 7.31
N GLU A 83 -12.96 14.80 7.42
CA GLU A 83 -14.36 15.10 7.14
C GLU A 83 -14.91 16.20 8.08
N GLN A 84 -14.52 16.20 9.35
CA GLN A 84 -14.87 17.25 10.31
C GLN A 84 -14.24 18.60 9.95
N LEU A 85 -12.97 18.61 9.58
CA LEU A 85 -12.26 19.83 9.17
C LEU A 85 -12.85 20.41 7.89
N TYR A 86 -13.16 19.56 6.92
CA TYR A 86 -13.80 19.98 5.68
C TYR A 86 -15.19 20.63 5.92
N LYS A 87 -16.00 20.03 6.80
CA LYS A 87 -17.29 20.63 7.22
C LYS A 87 -17.14 21.97 7.95
N LYS A 88 -16.00 22.25 8.56
CA LYS A 88 -15.66 23.52 9.20
C LYS A 88 -15.13 24.57 8.22
N GLY A 89 -14.95 24.23 6.93
CA GLY A 89 -14.53 25.14 5.90
C GLY A 89 -13.04 25.11 5.57
N GLU A 90 -12.28 24.10 6.07
CA GLU A 90 -10.89 23.94 5.66
C GLU A 90 -10.79 23.63 4.17
N LYS A 91 -9.71 24.10 3.54
CA LYS A 91 -9.49 23.98 2.10
C LYS A 91 -9.17 22.56 1.70
N LYS A 92 -9.73 22.12 0.55
CA LYS A 92 -9.45 20.80 -0.02
C LYS A 92 -7.95 20.55 -0.24
N GLU A 93 -7.25 21.59 -0.69
CA GLU A 93 -5.82 21.54 -0.96
C GLU A 93 -5.02 21.23 0.30
N ASP A 94 -5.33 21.90 1.41
CA ASP A 94 -4.63 21.72 2.69
C ASP A 94 -4.93 20.34 3.28
N LEU A 95 -6.19 19.91 3.19
CA LEU A 95 -6.60 18.57 3.64
C LEU A 95 -5.98 17.46 2.79
N ALA A 96 -5.91 17.62 1.48
CA ALA A 96 -5.30 16.65 0.57
C ALA A 96 -3.78 16.55 0.79
N PHE A 97 -3.10 17.68 0.97
CA PHE A 97 -1.68 17.72 1.31
C PHE A 97 -1.42 17.00 2.63
N SER A 98 -2.16 17.36 3.67
CA SER A 98 -2.00 16.78 5.01
C SER A 98 -2.30 15.29 5.04
N LEU A 99 -3.32 14.85 4.29
CA LEU A 99 -3.63 13.43 4.12
C LEU A 99 -2.42 12.68 3.56
N GLN A 100 -1.85 13.16 2.43
CA GLN A 100 -0.70 12.50 1.82
C GLN A 100 0.50 12.46 2.77
N GLU A 101 0.90 13.60 3.33
CA GLU A 101 2.06 13.69 4.19
C GLU A 101 1.91 12.77 5.42
N THR A 102 0.73 12.75 6.06
CA THR A 102 0.53 11.96 7.27
C THR A 102 0.35 10.47 6.98
N ALA A 103 -0.55 10.10 6.06
CA ALA A 103 -0.83 8.70 5.78
C ALA A 103 0.36 7.98 5.14
N PHE A 104 1.06 8.65 4.23
CA PHE A 104 2.24 8.05 3.60
C PHE A 104 3.43 7.96 4.56
N ALA A 105 3.60 8.92 5.46
CA ALA A 105 4.59 8.82 6.53
C ALA A 105 4.36 7.58 7.40
N MET A 106 3.10 7.30 7.78
CA MET A 106 2.73 6.09 8.53
C MET A 106 3.12 4.81 7.76
N LEU A 107 2.81 4.74 6.46
CA LEU A 107 3.15 3.58 5.64
C LEU A 107 4.66 3.38 5.49
N VAL A 108 5.37 4.47 5.28
CA VAL A 108 6.84 4.45 5.11
C VAL A 108 7.53 4.08 6.42
N GLU A 109 7.07 4.61 7.56
CA GLU A 109 7.58 4.22 8.89
C GLU A 109 7.35 2.73 9.16
N ALA A 110 6.16 2.22 8.87
CA ALA A 110 5.87 0.79 9.04
C ALA A 110 6.76 -0.08 8.14
N ALA A 111 7.00 0.32 6.88
CA ALA A 111 7.91 -0.37 5.96
C ALA A 111 9.37 -0.29 6.43
N GLU A 112 9.79 0.84 6.98
CA GLU A 112 11.10 1.04 7.59
C GLU A 112 11.35 0.09 8.76
N ARG A 113 10.37 -0.02 9.66
CA ARG A 113 10.42 -0.96 10.79
C ARG A 113 10.54 -2.41 10.31
N ALA A 114 9.83 -2.77 9.23
CA ALA A 114 9.92 -4.10 8.64
C ALA A 114 11.29 -4.37 7.98
N LEU A 115 11.87 -3.38 7.30
CA LEU A 115 13.25 -3.48 6.78
C LEU A 115 14.26 -3.71 7.91
N ALA A 116 14.15 -2.94 8.98
CA ALA A 116 15.01 -3.06 10.15
C ALA A 116 14.86 -4.42 10.84
N HIS A 117 13.61 -4.86 11.07
CA HIS A 117 13.30 -6.12 11.74
C HIS A 117 13.77 -7.34 10.94
N THR A 118 13.60 -7.32 9.62
CA THR A 118 13.95 -8.45 8.74
C THR A 118 15.40 -8.43 8.26
N GLY A 119 16.12 -7.33 8.47
CA GLY A 119 17.49 -7.13 7.96
C GLY A 119 17.58 -7.03 6.43
N LYS A 120 16.45 -6.90 5.73
CA LYS A 120 16.42 -6.83 4.26
C LYS A 120 16.89 -5.46 3.76
N LYS A 121 17.44 -5.46 2.54
CA LYS A 121 18.07 -4.29 1.89
C LYS A 121 17.33 -3.87 0.62
N GLU A 122 16.09 -4.30 0.44
CA GLU A 122 15.29 -3.98 -0.73
C GLU A 122 13.86 -3.66 -0.30
N LEU A 123 13.36 -2.53 -0.78
CA LEU A 123 11.96 -2.12 -0.67
C LEU A 123 11.33 -2.12 -2.06
N VAL A 124 10.23 -2.85 -2.21
CA VAL A 124 9.39 -2.82 -3.40
C VAL A 124 8.08 -2.13 -3.05
N LEU A 125 7.64 -1.16 -3.84
CA LEU A 125 6.32 -0.55 -3.73
C LEU A 125 5.39 -1.19 -4.75
N GLY A 126 4.21 -1.64 -4.33
CA GLY A 126 3.19 -2.27 -5.16
C GLY A 126 1.79 -1.78 -4.81
N GLY A 127 0.83 -2.09 -5.68
CA GLY A 127 -0.57 -1.66 -5.54
C GLY A 127 -0.86 -0.29 -6.16
N GLY A 128 -2.13 -0.02 -6.46
CA GLY A 128 -2.56 1.16 -7.21
C GLY A 128 -2.18 2.50 -6.59
N VAL A 129 -2.14 2.60 -5.24
CA VAL A 129 -1.69 3.82 -4.55
C VAL A 129 -0.20 4.07 -4.74
N GLY A 130 0.57 3.02 -5.08
CA GLY A 130 1.97 3.14 -5.48
C GLY A 130 2.20 4.02 -6.71
N CYS A 131 1.15 4.32 -7.49
CA CYS A 131 1.21 5.30 -8.60
C CYS A 131 1.41 6.74 -8.11
N ASN A 132 1.18 7.04 -6.83
CA ASN A 132 1.32 8.38 -6.29
C ASN A 132 2.81 8.77 -6.18
N ALA A 133 3.18 9.88 -6.82
CA ALA A 133 4.56 10.34 -6.88
C ALA A 133 5.14 10.66 -5.50
N ARG A 134 4.33 11.24 -4.60
CA ARG A 134 4.79 11.59 -3.25
C ARG A 134 5.11 10.34 -2.42
N LEU A 135 4.28 9.30 -2.50
CA LEU A 135 4.56 8.04 -1.81
C LEU A 135 5.85 7.39 -2.34
N GLN A 136 6.06 7.41 -3.66
CA GLN A 136 7.30 6.91 -4.26
C GLN A 136 8.53 7.67 -3.75
N ASP A 137 8.44 9.00 -3.67
CA ASP A 137 9.55 9.84 -3.17
C ASP A 137 9.86 9.56 -1.71
N MET A 138 8.84 9.48 -0.85
CA MET A 138 9.03 9.15 0.57
C MET A 138 9.66 7.76 0.76
N CYS A 139 9.21 6.76 0.00
CA CYS A 139 9.81 5.42 0.02
C CYS A 139 11.27 5.44 -0.46
N ARG A 140 11.57 6.21 -1.51
CA ARG A 140 12.93 6.32 -2.05
C ARG A 140 13.88 6.98 -1.06
N ILE A 141 13.46 8.07 -0.43
CA ILE A 141 14.24 8.79 0.60
C ILE A 141 14.55 7.83 1.75
N MET A 142 13.53 7.22 2.35
CA MET A 142 13.68 6.29 3.46
C MET A 142 14.61 5.12 3.11
N ALA A 143 14.43 4.48 1.95
CA ALA A 143 15.27 3.37 1.52
C ALA A 143 16.73 3.79 1.37
N THR A 144 16.98 4.97 0.79
CA THR A 144 18.34 5.53 0.62
C THR A 144 19.00 5.80 1.96
N GLU A 145 18.30 6.43 2.90
CA GLU A 145 18.81 6.71 4.25
C GLU A 145 19.13 5.42 5.05
N ARG A 146 18.41 4.35 4.76
CA ARG A 146 18.65 3.01 5.32
C ARG A 146 19.73 2.21 4.59
N GLY A 147 20.32 2.72 3.52
CA GLY A 147 21.23 1.98 2.67
C GLY A 147 20.55 0.79 1.97
N ALA A 148 19.26 0.88 1.72
CA ALA A 148 18.44 -0.10 0.99
C ALA A 148 18.17 0.38 -0.45
N LYS A 149 17.86 -0.56 -1.34
CA LYS A 149 17.43 -0.26 -2.71
C LYS A 149 15.92 -0.12 -2.76
N PHE A 150 15.44 0.87 -3.51
CA PHE A 150 14.02 1.08 -3.77
C PHE A 150 13.66 0.64 -5.19
N PHE A 151 12.56 -0.09 -5.32
CA PHE A 151 12.00 -0.54 -6.59
C PHE A 151 10.52 -0.21 -6.64
N CYS A 152 10.11 0.37 -7.76
CA CYS A 152 8.71 0.63 -8.07
C CYS A 152 8.48 0.26 -9.54
N PRO A 153 7.58 -0.68 -9.85
CA PRO A 153 7.23 -1.01 -11.23
C PRO A 153 6.59 0.17 -11.97
N ASP A 154 6.53 0.07 -13.30
CA ASP A 154 5.78 1.01 -14.11
C ASP A 154 4.31 1.06 -13.70
N ARG A 155 3.65 2.22 -13.91
CA ARG A 155 2.25 2.44 -13.53
C ARG A 155 1.29 1.36 -14.05
N SER A 156 1.52 0.87 -15.26
CA SER A 156 0.72 -0.20 -15.88
C SER A 156 0.75 -1.52 -15.13
N LEU A 157 1.80 -1.75 -14.33
CA LEU A 157 1.99 -2.96 -13.52
C LEU A 157 1.65 -2.77 -12.05
N LEU A 158 1.43 -1.52 -11.59
CA LEU A 158 1.03 -1.22 -10.21
C LEU A 158 -0.47 -1.44 -9.98
N VAL A 159 -1.28 -1.23 -11.00
CA VAL A 159 -2.73 -1.51 -10.99
C VAL A 159 -3.00 -2.96 -11.34
N ASP A 160 -4.21 -3.45 -11.02
CA ASP A 160 -4.62 -4.81 -11.35
C ASP A 160 -4.50 -5.07 -12.85
N ASN A 161 -3.81 -6.13 -13.22
CA ASN A 161 -3.59 -6.51 -14.62
C ASN A 161 -3.46 -8.02 -14.78
N GLY A 162 -3.85 -8.52 -15.97
CA GLY A 162 -3.81 -9.95 -16.27
C GLY A 162 -2.39 -10.49 -16.39
N ALA A 163 -1.40 -9.66 -16.75
CA ALA A 163 -0.02 -10.08 -16.92
C ALA A 163 0.61 -10.61 -15.63
N MET A 164 0.36 -9.94 -14.48
CA MET A 164 0.90 -10.40 -13.20
C MET A 164 0.29 -11.74 -12.76
N ILE A 165 -0.97 -11.98 -13.08
CA ILE A 165 -1.65 -13.25 -12.76
C ILE A 165 -1.10 -14.37 -13.66
N ALA A 166 -1.00 -14.13 -14.98
CA ALA A 166 -0.45 -15.09 -15.92
C ALA A 166 1.00 -15.45 -15.59
N TYR A 167 1.84 -14.46 -15.29
CA TYR A 167 3.24 -14.68 -14.92
C TYR A 167 3.38 -15.48 -13.62
N THR A 168 2.56 -15.18 -12.61
CA THR A 168 2.52 -15.97 -11.36
C THR A 168 2.12 -17.41 -11.64
N GLY A 169 1.12 -17.63 -12.48
CA GLY A 169 0.69 -18.95 -12.94
C GLY A 169 1.80 -19.72 -13.64
N GLU A 170 2.54 -19.08 -14.54
CA GLU A 170 3.69 -19.66 -15.24
C GLU A 170 4.78 -20.12 -14.26
N ILE A 171 5.15 -19.27 -13.30
CA ILE A 171 6.12 -19.61 -12.25
C ILE A 171 5.65 -20.83 -11.43
N MET A 172 4.38 -20.84 -11.04
CA MET A 172 3.79 -21.95 -10.28
C MET A 172 3.79 -23.25 -11.08
N MET A 173 3.40 -23.22 -12.36
CA MET A 173 3.44 -24.37 -13.25
C MET A 173 4.87 -24.90 -13.43
N GLY A 174 5.83 -24.03 -13.65
CA GLY A 174 7.25 -24.38 -13.77
C GLY A 174 7.82 -25.04 -12.50
N SER A 175 7.18 -24.82 -11.36
CA SER A 175 7.54 -25.41 -10.06
C SER A 175 6.79 -26.70 -9.75
N GLY A 176 6.00 -27.21 -10.70
CA GLY A 176 5.24 -28.45 -10.56
C GLY A 176 3.84 -28.30 -9.97
N ILE A 177 3.39 -27.07 -9.65
CA ILE A 177 2.01 -26.82 -9.22
C ILE A 177 1.11 -26.87 -10.45
N LYS A 178 0.30 -27.92 -10.55
CA LYS A 178 -0.68 -28.11 -11.63
C LYS A 178 -2.05 -28.34 -11.00
N LYS A 179 -3.06 -27.69 -11.54
CA LYS A 179 -4.47 -27.92 -11.21
C LYS A 179 -5.25 -28.13 -12.49
N ASN A 180 -6.16 -29.08 -12.51
CA ASN A 180 -7.12 -29.23 -13.59
C ASN A 180 -8.20 -28.14 -13.47
N SER A 181 -8.86 -27.80 -14.58
CA SER A 181 -9.89 -26.74 -14.60
C SER A 181 -11.08 -27.03 -13.67
N ASP A 182 -11.40 -28.30 -13.47
CA ASP A 182 -12.46 -28.77 -12.58
C ASP A 182 -12.08 -28.75 -11.08
N GLU A 183 -10.79 -28.61 -10.78
CA GLU A 183 -10.26 -28.49 -9.40
C GLU A 183 -10.06 -27.01 -8.97
N VAL A 184 -10.30 -26.07 -9.89
CA VAL A 184 -10.10 -24.65 -9.62
C VAL A 184 -11.36 -24.05 -8.99
N ASP A 185 -11.22 -23.52 -7.79
CA ASP A 185 -12.26 -22.80 -7.07
C ASP A 185 -11.74 -21.51 -6.46
N ILE A 186 -12.65 -20.63 -6.10
CA ILE A 186 -12.32 -19.38 -5.45
C ILE A 186 -12.02 -19.58 -3.96
N ALA A 187 -11.00 -18.88 -3.46
CA ALA A 187 -10.66 -18.83 -2.04
C ALA A 187 -10.70 -17.39 -1.52
N PRO A 188 -11.91 -16.78 -1.33
CA PRO A 188 -12.05 -15.33 -1.08
C PRO A 188 -11.38 -14.82 0.20
N ARG A 189 -11.10 -15.73 1.13
CA ARG A 189 -10.45 -15.42 2.42
C ARG A 189 -8.99 -15.87 2.49
N GLN A 190 -8.43 -16.34 1.37
CA GLN A 190 -7.04 -16.77 1.35
C GLN A 190 -6.10 -15.60 1.63
N ARG A 191 -5.21 -15.78 2.60
CA ARG A 191 -4.19 -14.78 2.94
C ARG A 191 -2.87 -15.10 2.23
N THR A 192 -2.08 -14.08 1.98
CA THR A 192 -0.76 -14.20 1.34
C THR A 192 0.17 -15.16 2.10
N ASP A 193 0.09 -15.19 3.43
CA ASP A 193 0.91 -16.03 4.31
C ASP A 193 0.46 -17.50 4.40
N GLN A 194 -0.68 -17.85 3.81
CA GLN A 194 -1.17 -19.24 3.71
C GLN A 194 -0.64 -19.96 2.46
N VAL A 195 -0.03 -19.23 1.51
CA VAL A 195 0.45 -19.83 0.26
C VAL A 195 1.85 -20.41 0.47
N GLU A 196 2.04 -21.68 0.06
CA GLU A 196 3.36 -22.29 0.01
C GLU A 196 4.17 -21.76 -1.17
N VAL A 197 5.43 -21.38 -0.91
CA VAL A 197 6.31 -20.78 -1.91
C VAL A 197 7.37 -21.80 -2.33
N ILE A 198 6.99 -22.76 -3.17
CA ILE A 198 7.90 -23.82 -3.65
C ILE A 198 8.75 -23.40 -4.85
N TRP A 199 8.39 -22.32 -5.53
CA TRP A 199 9.09 -21.81 -6.72
C TRP A 199 10.31 -20.94 -6.40
N LYS A 200 10.51 -20.55 -5.15
CA LYS A 200 11.68 -19.80 -4.73
C LYS A 200 12.73 -20.76 -4.20
N LYS A 201 13.74 -21.04 -5.02
CA LYS A 201 14.91 -21.79 -4.54
C LYS A 201 15.63 -20.95 -3.48
N MET A 202 15.89 -21.55 -2.33
CA MET A 202 16.73 -20.96 -1.29
C MET A 202 18.19 -20.83 -1.74
#